data_c2eb2923d18e85b7eac656ea2bc5f66b
#
_entry.id   c2eb2923d18e85b7eac656ea2bc5f66b
#
_cell.length_a   1.000
_cell.length_b   1.000
_cell.length_c   1.000
_cell.angle_alpha   90.00
_cell.angle_beta   90.00
_cell.angle_gamma   90.00
#
_symmetry.space_group_name_H-M   'P 1'
#
loop_
_entity.id
_entity.type
_entity.pdbx_description
1 polymer ?
#
loop_
_entity_poly.entity_id
_entity_poly.type
_entity_poly.pdbx_seq_one_letter_code
_entity_poly.pdbx_strand_id
1 'polypeptide(L)'
;MPSLRYRRVVVKLSGRAFAGAAAFGLDSHALAVVADQLIAARALGVEEAVVVGGGNFFRGNVADEWDIERAEADNMGMLGTVMNGILLRGVLQHRGLEDVRLMTAFPIPSMAEPFIRLRALSHLERERLVLLAGGIGQPYVTTDYPAVQRAVELRADAILLAKHGTDGIYDRDPRKEPGARRYDTIGYSDVLERDLRVMDQAAIVLARDYELPLHVFDFDERDAISAICCGENRGTYISPSTRLVQSEPASVS
;
A
#
# COMPACT_ATOMS: atom_id res chain seq x y z
N MET A 1 -23.30 -13.55 0.74
CA MET A 1 -22.00 -12.87 0.62
C MET A 1 -21.24 -13.16 1.90
N PRO A 2 -19.93 -13.39 1.87
CA PRO A 2 -19.14 -13.52 3.10
C PRO A 2 -19.30 -12.24 3.94
N SER A 3 -19.21 -12.36 5.27
CA SER A 3 -19.25 -11.19 6.14
C SER A 3 -17.91 -10.45 6.03
N LEU A 4 -17.93 -9.15 5.76
CA LEU A 4 -16.73 -8.33 5.74
C LEU A 4 -16.35 -7.96 7.19
N ARG A 5 -15.07 -8.19 7.53
CA ARG A 5 -14.43 -7.63 8.72
C ARG A 5 -14.09 -6.16 8.51
N TYR A 6 -13.61 -5.82 7.31
CA TYR A 6 -13.26 -4.46 6.91
C TYR A 6 -14.11 -4.04 5.72
N ARG A 7 -14.86 -2.98 5.90
CA ARG A 7 -15.70 -2.42 4.84
C ARG A 7 -14.97 -1.38 4.01
N ARG A 8 -14.11 -0.58 4.65
CA ARG A 8 -13.31 0.45 3.99
C ARG A 8 -11.84 0.25 4.29
N VAL A 9 -11.02 0.14 3.25
CA VAL A 9 -9.58 -0.08 3.41
C VAL A 9 -8.75 0.91 2.59
N VAL A 10 -7.54 1.17 3.08
CA VAL A 10 -6.49 1.80 2.28
C VAL A 10 -5.48 0.74 1.88
N VAL A 11 -5.34 0.49 0.59
CA VAL A 11 -4.32 -0.41 0.03
C VAL A 11 -3.11 0.43 -0.36
N LYS A 12 -1.94 0.13 0.17
CA LYS A 12 -0.70 0.79 -0.22
C LYS A 12 0.10 -0.09 -1.17
N LEU A 13 0.30 0.39 -2.38
CA LEU A 13 1.11 -0.25 -3.41
C LEU A 13 2.46 0.45 -3.54
N SER A 14 3.55 -0.30 -3.47
CA SER A 14 4.87 0.23 -3.81
C SER A 14 5.06 0.29 -5.33
N GLY A 15 6.05 1.05 -5.81
CA GLY A 15 6.40 1.03 -7.24
C GLY A 15 6.72 -0.36 -7.79
N ARG A 16 7.21 -1.28 -6.94
CA ARG A 16 7.45 -2.67 -7.34
C ARG A 16 6.19 -3.42 -7.76
N ALA A 17 5.03 -3.08 -7.22
CA ALA A 17 3.76 -3.67 -7.64
C ALA A 17 3.44 -3.37 -9.13
N PHE A 18 4.11 -2.38 -9.71
CA PHE A 18 3.96 -2.01 -11.12
C PHE A 18 5.10 -2.54 -12.00
N ALA A 19 6.27 -2.78 -11.42
CA ALA A 19 7.46 -3.25 -12.15
C ALA A 19 7.65 -4.77 -12.10
N GLY A 20 6.92 -5.47 -11.25
CA GLY A 20 7.06 -6.92 -11.06
C GLY A 20 8.47 -7.30 -10.61
N ALA A 21 9.04 -8.32 -11.23
CA ALA A 21 10.41 -8.80 -10.97
C ALA A 21 11.48 -7.80 -11.42
N ALA A 22 11.17 -6.88 -12.36
CA ALA A 22 12.07 -5.82 -12.77
C ALA A 22 12.15 -4.74 -11.66
N ALA A 23 13.33 -4.17 -11.47
CA ALA A 23 13.50 -3.11 -10.48
C ALA A 23 12.97 -1.75 -10.97
N PHE A 24 12.75 -1.60 -12.28
CA PHE A 24 12.43 -0.35 -12.99
C PHE A 24 11.38 -0.60 -14.08
N GLY A 25 10.57 0.42 -14.37
CA GLY A 25 9.60 0.42 -15.46
C GLY A 25 8.27 -0.21 -15.09
N LEU A 26 7.64 -0.85 -16.04
CA LEU A 26 6.28 -1.38 -15.96
C LEU A 26 6.26 -2.84 -16.44
N ASP A 27 5.49 -3.66 -15.75
CA ASP A 27 5.25 -5.06 -16.09
C ASP A 27 3.75 -5.31 -16.23
N SER A 28 3.33 -5.82 -17.39
CA SER A 28 1.92 -6.03 -17.71
C SER A 28 1.28 -7.14 -16.86
N HIS A 29 2.05 -8.16 -16.48
CA HIS A 29 1.56 -9.24 -15.63
C HIS A 29 1.35 -8.77 -14.19
N ALA A 30 2.31 -8.03 -13.63
CA ALA A 30 2.18 -7.42 -12.31
C ALA A 30 0.96 -6.48 -12.24
N LEU A 31 0.77 -5.65 -13.26
CA LEU A 31 -0.42 -4.79 -13.37
C LEU A 31 -1.73 -5.57 -13.45
N ALA A 32 -1.71 -6.73 -14.13
CA ALA A 32 -2.87 -7.60 -14.19
C ALA A 32 -3.22 -8.15 -12.80
N VAL A 33 -2.23 -8.62 -12.04
CA VAL A 33 -2.42 -9.10 -10.66
C VAL A 33 -2.98 -8.00 -9.77
N VAL A 34 -2.42 -6.77 -9.85
CA VAL A 34 -2.94 -5.60 -9.12
C VAL A 34 -4.41 -5.38 -9.41
N ALA A 35 -4.77 -5.32 -10.69
CA ALA A 35 -6.14 -5.05 -11.10
C ALA A 35 -7.10 -6.16 -10.65
N ASP A 36 -6.70 -7.43 -10.80
CA ASP A 36 -7.53 -8.57 -10.42
C ASP A 36 -7.86 -8.58 -8.94
N GLN A 37 -6.87 -8.31 -8.06
CA GLN A 37 -7.09 -8.25 -6.62
C GLN A 37 -8.02 -7.10 -6.21
N LEU A 38 -7.84 -5.90 -6.78
CA LEU A 38 -8.72 -4.76 -6.49
C LEU A 38 -10.15 -5.01 -6.99
N ILE A 39 -10.32 -5.53 -8.19
CA ILE A 39 -11.64 -5.88 -8.73
C ILE A 39 -12.33 -6.95 -7.88
N ALA A 40 -11.60 -7.97 -7.43
CA ALA A 40 -12.15 -9.04 -6.59
C ALA A 40 -12.64 -8.51 -5.22
N ALA A 41 -11.86 -7.67 -4.55
CA ALA A 41 -12.26 -7.07 -3.28
C ALA A 41 -13.45 -6.11 -3.46
N ARG A 42 -13.44 -5.34 -4.54
CA ARG A 42 -14.55 -4.47 -4.92
C ARG A 42 -15.86 -5.23 -5.13
N ALA A 43 -15.80 -6.39 -5.78
CA ALA A 43 -16.96 -7.26 -6.01
C ALA A 43 -17.60 -7.77 -4.72
N LEU A 44 -16.88 -7.79 -3.61
CA LEU A 44 -17.39 -8.11 -2.27
C LEU A 44 -18.03 -6.90 -1.57
N GLY A 45 -18.01 -5.71 -2.17
CA GLY A 45 -18.54 -4.48 -1.60
C GLY A 45 -17.54 -3.72 -0.72
N VAL A 46 -16.24 -4.00 -0.84
CA VAL A 46 -15.20 -3.24 -0.13
C VAL A 46 -15.03 -1.86 -0.75
N GLU A 47 -15.00 -0.82 0.07
CA GLU A 47 -14.66 0.54 -0.31
C GLU A 47 -13.14 0.70 -0.30
N GLU A 48 -12.53 0.93 -1.46
CA GLU A 48 -11.07 0.92 -1.61
C GLU A 48 -10.50 2.28 -1.97
N ALA A 49 -9.56 2.76 -1.17
CA ALA A 49 -8.64 3.82 -1.54
C ALA A 49 -7.23 3.23 -1.71
N VAL A 50 -6.57 3.51 -2.83
CA VAL A 50 -5.28 2.92 -3.18
C VAL A 50 -4.21 4.00 -3.22
N VAL A 51 -3.27 3.95 -2.30
CA VAL A 51 -2.10 4.84 -2.30
C VAL A 51 -1.01 4.25 -3.17
N VAL A 52 -0.64 5.00 -4.20
CA VAL A 52 0.24 4.53 -5.27
C VAL A 52 1.66 5.03 -5.06
N GLY A 53 2.64 4.11 -5.05
CA GLY A 53 4.07 4.42 -5.03
C GLY A 53 4.64 4.72 -6.43
N GLY A 54 5.80 5.39 -6.50
CA GLY A 54 6.47 5.78 -7.75
C GLY A 54 7.88 5.23 -7.92
N GLY A 55 8.37 4.38 -7.00
CA GLY A 55 9.75 3.92 -6.95
C GLY A 55 10.19 2.99 -8.10
N ASN A 56 9.29 2.64 -9.03
CA ASN A 56 9.61 1.95 -10.27
C ASN A 56 10.07 2.89 -11.39
N PHE A 57 9.83 4.19 -11.27
CA PHE A 57 10.31 5.21 -12.21
C PHE A 57 11.47 6.00 -11.63
N PHE A 58 11.39 6.36 -10.35
CA PHE A 58 12.43 7.15 -9.71
C PHE A 58 12.54 6.80 -8.22
N ARG A 59 13.77 6.66 -7.73
CA ARG A 59 14.08 6.43 -6.32
C ARG A 59 14.99 7.54 -5.81
N GLY A 60 14.73 8.01 -4.59
CA GLY A 60 15.48 9.11 -4.00
C GLY A 60 16.99 8.87 -3.86
N ASN A 61 17.44 7.61 -3.81
CA ASN A 61 18.86 7.26 -3.80
C ASN A 61 19.58 7.56 -5.14
N VAL A 62 18.84 7.72 -6.23
CA VAL A 62 19.40 8.12 -7.54
C VAL A 62 19.81 9.61 -7.56
N ALA A 63 19.31 10.40 -6.61
CA ALA A 63 19.71 11.80 -6.46
C ALA A 63 21.21 11.95 -6.29
N ASP A 64 21.82 11.08 -5.48
CA ASP A 64 23.27 11.09 -5.21
C ASP A 64 24.10 10.73 -6.46
N GLU A 65 23.59 9.86 -7.34
CA GLU A 65 24.25 9.47 -8.58
C GLU A 65 24.23 10.58 -9.65
N TRP A 66 23.21 11.43 -9.61
CA TRP A 66 22.97 12.45 -10.62
C TRP A 66 23.22 13.86 -10.13
N ASP A 67 23.74 14.00 -8.91
CA ASP A 67 24.08 15.29 -8.27
C ASP A 67 22.89 16.29 -8.28
N ILE A 68 21.69 15.78 -8.02
CA ILE A 68 20.47 16.58 -7.91
C ILE A 68 20.01 16.67 -6.46
N GLU A 69 19.40 17.79 -6.11
CA GLU A 69 18.86 17.97 -4.77
C GLU A 69 17.77 16.92 -4.44
N ARG A 70 17.77 16.45 -3.20
CA ARG A 70 16.81 15.46 -2.71
C ARG A 70 15.36 15.90 -2.94
N ALA A 71 15.06 17.19 -2.78
CA ALA A 71 13.71 17.70 -3.01
C ALA A 71 13.26 17.52 -4.47
N GLU A 72 14.16 17.74 -5.44
CA GLU A 72 13.87 17.51 -6.86
C GLU A 72 13.67 16.02 -7.18
N ALA A 73 14.50 15.18 -6.60
CA ALA A 73 14.35 13.73 -6.70
C ALA A 73 13.00 13.25 -6.17
N ASP A 74 12.57 13.77 -5.04
CA ASP A 74 11.27 13.43 -4.44
C ASP A 74 10.10 13.98 -5.28
N ASN A 75 10.25 15.17 -5.90
CA ASN A 75 9.28 15.71 -6.87
C ASN A 75 9.12 14.76 -8.07
N MET A 76 10.22 14.25 -8.63
CA MET A 76 10.19 13.24 -9.70
C MET A 76 9.52 11.95 -9.23
N GLY A 77 9.80 11.49 -8.01
CA GLY A 77 9.13 10.35 -7.40
C GLY A 77 7.63 10.55 -7.25
N MET A 78 7.18 11.74 -6.84
CA MET A 78 5.75 12.09 -6.76
C MET A 78 5.08 12.06 -8.14
N LEU A 79 5.73 12.59 -9.19
CA LEU A 79 5.23 12.47 -10.57
C LEU A 79 5.17 11.00 -11.03
N GLY A 80 6.13 10.17 -10.64
CA GLY A 80 6.11 8.73 -10.88
C GLY A 80 4.85 8.06 -10.30
N THR A 81 4.39 8.50 -9.12
CA THR A 81 3.13 8.00 -8.55
C THR A 81 1.91 8.37 -9.40
N VAL A 82 1.92 9.56 -9.98
CA VAL A 82 0.82 10.02 -10.87
C VAL A 82 0.79 9.20 -12.15
N MET A 83 1.95 8.91 -12.76
CA MET A 83 2.05 8.04 -13.93
C MET A 83 1.48 6.64 -13.65
N ASN A 84 1.86 6.03 -12.52
CA ASN A 84 1.30 4.76 -12.09
C ASN A 84 -0.20 4.82 -11.83
N GLY A 85 -0.70 5.90 -11.23
CA GLY A 85 -2.12 6.13 -10.99
C GLY A 85 -2.93 6.23 -12.29
N ILE A 86 -2.43 6.95 -13.30
CA ILE A 86 -3.06 7.05 -14.63
C ILE A 86 -3.11 5.67 -15.30
N LEU A 87 -1.99 4.94 -15.26
CA LEU A 87 -1.90 3.61 -15.84
C LEU A 87 -2.88 2.63 -15.17
N LEU A 88 -2.86 2.58 -13.83
CA LEU A 88 -3.74 1.68 -13.08
C LEU A 88 -5.22 1.99 -13.34
N ARG A 89 -5.59 3.28 -13.39
CA ARG A 89 -6.95 3.69 -13.78
C ARG A 89 -7.32 3.14 -15.16
N GLY A 90 -6.45 3.30 -16.15
CA GLY A 90 -6.69 2.80 -17.49
C GLY A 90 -6.85 1.27 -17.56
N VAL A 91 -6.00 0.54 -16.83
CA VAL A 91 -6.07 -0.94 -16.75
C VAL A 91 -7.37 -1.38 -16.10
N LEU A 92 -7.76 -0.78 -14.97
CA LEU A 92 -9.00 -1.11 -14.25
C LEU A 92 -10.23 -0.82 -15.13
N GLN A 93 -10.28 0.33 -15.81
CA GLN A 93 -11.36 0.69 -16.72
C GLN A 93 -11.46 -0.28 -17.91
N HIS A 94 -10.32 -0.66 -18.50
CA HIS A 94 -10.29 -1.64 -19.59
C HIS A 94 -10.83 -3.03 -19.16
N ARG A 95 -10.69 -3.35 -17.86
CA ARG A 95 -11.20 -4.60 -17.26
C ARG A 95 -12.64 -4.49 -16.71
N GLY A 96 -13.35 -3.42 -17.04
CA GLY A 96 -14.76 -3.23 -16.74
C GLY A 96 -15.06 -2.51 -15.41
N LEU A 97 -14.06 -2.05 -14.67
CA LEU A 97 -14.25 -1.19 -13.50
C LEU A 97 -14.25 0.29 -13.94
N GLU A 98 -15.39 0.79 -14.40
CA GLU A 98 -15.49 2.13 -14.99
C GLU A 98 -15.32 3.27 -13.96
N ASP A 99 -15.86 3.09 -12.76
CA ASP A 99 -15.88 4.12 -11.71
C ASP A 99 -14.59 4.16 -10.87
N VAL A 100 -13.47 4.51 -11.53
CA VAL A 100 -12.17 4.72 -10.90
C VAL A 100 -11.83 6.22 -10.90
N ARG A 101 -11.51 6.77 -9.73
CA ARG A 101 -11.14 8.18 -9.55
C ARG A 101 -9.68 8.32 -9.16
N LEU A 102 -8.92 9.06 -9.95
CA LEU A 102 -7.55 9.43 -9.62
C LEU A 102 -7.53 10.80 -8.96
N MET A 103 -7.00 10.87 -7.75
CA MET A 103 -6.84 12.12 -7.00
C MET A 103 -5.36 12.35 -6.66
N THR A 104 -4.92 13.60 -6.72
CA THR A 104 -3.53 13.98 -6.47
C THR A 104 -3.39 15.01 -5.35
N ALA A 105 -2.30 14.92 -4.60
CA ALA A 105 -2.01 15.84 -3.49
C ALA A 105 -1.67 17.26 -3.97
N PHE A 106 -1.26 17.42 -5.23
CA PHE A 106 -1.01 18.70 -5.89
C PHE A 106 -1.79 18.79 -7.21
N PRO A 107 -2.12 19.99 -7.70
CA PRO A 107 -3.01 20.15 -8.84
C PRO A 107 -2.41 19.65 -10.15
N ILE A 108 -3.10 18.72 -10.83
CA ILE A 108 -2.86 18.31 -12.24
C ILE A 108 -4.26 18.25 -12.91
N PRO A 109 -4.93 19.38 -13.11
CA PRO A 109 -6.36 19.42 -13.41
C PRO A 109 -6.76 18.76 -14.72
N SER A 110 -5.83 18.62 -15.68
CA SER A 110 -6.07 17.92 -16.94
C SER A 110 -6.06 16.39 -16.81
N MET A 111 -5.58 15.82 -15.72
CA MET A 111 -5.34 14.37 -15.59
C MET A 111 -5.98 13.74 -14.35
N ALA A 112 -6.11 14.50 -13.26
CA ALA A 112 -6.56 14.00 -11.97
C ALA A 112 -7.34 15.06 -11.18
N GLU A 113 -8.20 14.60 -10.28
CA GLU A 113 -8.88 15.47 -9.33
C GLU A 113 -7.93 15.88 -8.20
N PRO A 114 -8.01 17.12 -7.68
CA PRO A 114 -7.30 17.46 -6.46
C PRO A 114 -7.87 16.64 -5.29
N PHE A 115 -6.99 16.15 -4.41
CA PHE A 115 -7.43 15.46 -3.20
C PHE A 115 -8.15 16.46 -2.28
N ILE A 116 -9.44 16.28 -2.14
CA ILE A 116 -10.29 16.94 -1.15
C ILE A 116 -10.97 15.85 -0.35
N ARG A 117 -10.68 15.78 0.96
CA ARG A 117 -11.14 14.71 1.86
C ARG A 117 -12.64 14.37 1.68
N LEU A 118 -13.51 15.37 1.71
CA LEU A 118 -14.97 15.15 1.60
C LEU A 118 -15.37 14.61 0.21
N ARG A 119 -14.65 14.99 -0.84
CA ARG A 119 -14.86 14.46 -2.19
C ARG A 119 -14.43 13.01 -2.28
N ALA A 120 -13.28 12.66 -1.71
CA ALA A 120 -12.80 11.27 -1.66
C ALA A 120 -13.78 10.37 -0.89
N LEU A 121 -14.28 10.82 0.27
CA LEU A 121 -15.33 10.12 1.02
C LEU A 121 -16.59 9.90 0.19
N SER A 122 -17.08 10.96 -0.50
CA SER A 122 -18.24 10.86 -1.38
C SER A 122 -18.02 9.89 -2.56
N HIS A 123 -16.79 9.76 -3.06
CA HIS A 123 -16.48 8.75 -4.07
C HIS A 123 -16.57 7.33 -3.51
N LEU A 124 -15.96 7.08 -2.34
CA LEU A 124 -16.01 5.78 -1.67
C LEU A 124 -17.44 5.35 -1.33
N GLU A 125 -18.24 6.26 -0.75
CA GLU A 125 -19.66 6.03 -0.42
C GLU A 125 -20.53 5.73 -1.65
N ARG A 126 -20.12 6.21 -2.82
CA ARG A 126 -20.76 5.90 -4.12
C ARG A 126 -20.11 4.71 -4.79
N GLU A 127 -19.43 3.91 -4.01
CA GLU A 127 -18.80 2.69 -4.48
C GLU A 127 -17.77 2.90 -5.61
N ARG A 128 -17.05 4.00 -5.67
CA ARG A 128 -15.96 4.28 -6.59
C ARG A 128 -14.63 3.89 -5.99
N LEU A 129 -13.78 3.26 -6.78
CA LEU A 129 -12.39 3.03 -6.40
C LEU A 129 -11.61 4.34 -6.50
N VAL A 130 -10.91 4.71 -5.43
CA VAL A 130 -10.15 5.98 -5.36
C VAL A 130 -8.66 5.68 -5.40
N LEU A 131 -7.96 6.14 -6.42
CA LEU A 131 -6.51 6.10 -6.52
C LEU A 131 -5.94 7.42 -5.99
N LEU A 132 -4.93 7.33 -5.11
CA LEU A 132 -4.30 8.45 -4.43
C LEU A 132 -2.83 8.54 -4.84
N ALA A 133 -2.46 9.59 -5.55
CA ALA A 133 -1.12 9.82 -6.06
C ALA A 133 -0.55 11.18 -5.59
N GLY A 134 0.75 11.38 -5.77
CA GLY A 134 1.46 12.59 -5.34
C GLY A 134 1.83 12.61 -3.86
N GLY A 135 1.72 11.48 -3.15
CA GLY A 135 2.04 11.41 -1.72
C GLY A 135 1.20 12.38 -0.89
N ILE A 136 1.86 13.25 -0.13
CA ILE A 136 1.25 14.40 0.55
C ILE A 136 1.52 15.73 -0.17
N GLY A 137 2.18 15.69 -1.34
CA GLY A 137 2.58 16.89 -2.08
C GLY A 137 3.81 17.59 -1.51
N GLN A 138 4.58 16.92 -0.66
CA GLN A 138 5.77 17.47 0.00
C GLN A 138 6.97 16.52 -0.18
N PRO A 139 8.19 17.03 -0.43
CA PRO A 139 9.39 16.22 -0.43
C PRO A 139 9.72 15.71 0.97
N TYR A 140 10.73 14.83 1.06
CA TYR A 140 11.22 14.18 2.30
C TYR A 140 10.25 13.22 2.97
N VAL A 141 9.16 12.85 2.32
CA VAL A 141 8.16 11.91 2.84
C VAL A 141 7.94 10.79 1.84
N THR A 142 8.08 9.51 2.28
CA THR A 142 7.76 8.37 1.42
C THR A 142 6.25 8.17 1.32
N THR A 143 5.81 7.22 0.48
CA THR A 143 4.38 6.89 0.33
C THR A 143 3.80 6.11 1.51
N ASP A 144 4.60 5.73 2.52
CA ASP A 144 4.14 5.06 3.72
C ASP A 144 3.33 5.99 4.63
N TYR A 145 3.86 7.19 4.89
CA TYR A 145 3.18 8.19 5.71
C TYR A 145 1.83 8.63 5.09
N PRO A 146 1.76 9.00 3.78
CA PRO A 146 0.48 9.27 3.13
C PRO A 146 -0.53 8.12 3.24
N ALA A 147 -0.09 6.87 3.19
CA ALA A 147 -1.01 5.74 3.30
C ALA A 147 -1.75 5.75 4.65
N VAL A 148 -1.03 5.98 5.75
CA VAL A 148 -1.62 6.08 7.09
C VAL A 148 -2.46 7.33 7.23
N GLN A 149 -1.95 8.49 6.81
CA GLN A 149 -2.68 9.75 6.87
C GLN A 149 -4.02 9.67 6.12
N ARG A 150 -4.00 9.13 4.89
CA ARG A 150 -5.22 8.96 4.09
C ARG A 150 -6.18 7.96 4.71
N ALA A 151 -5.68 6.89 5.34
CA ALA A 151 -6.52 5.95 6.05
C ALA A 151 -7.28 6.62 7.22
N VAL A 152 -6.61 7.43 8.02
CA VAL A 152 -7.24 8.23 9.09
C VAL A 152 -8.25 9.22 8.50
N GLU A 153 -7.87 10.00 7.50
CA GLU A 153 -8.72 11.01 6.86
C GLU A 153 -9.99 10.40 6.23
N LEU A 154 -9.86 9.23 5.63
CA LEU A 154 -10.95 8.51 4.95
C LEU A 154 -11.73 7.58 5.89
N ARG A 155 -11.37 7.51 7.18
CA ARG A 155 -11.99 6.63 8.16
C ARG A 155 -11.95 5.17 7.72
N ALA A 156 -10.79 4.72 7.25
CA ALA A 156 -10.59 3.33 6.87
C ALA A 156 -10.55 2.43 8.11
N ASP A 157 -11.06 1.22 7.97
CA ASP A 157 -11.06 0.20 9.02
C ASP A 157 -9.68 -0.45 9.18
N ALA A 158 -8.88 -0.47 8.11
CA ALA A 158 -7.53 -1.04 8.10
C ALA A 158 -6.67 -0.48 6.95
N ILE A 159 -5.34 -0.63 7.11
CA ILE A 159 -4.37 -0.44 6.04
C ILE A 159 -3.86 -1.80 5.57
N LEU A 160 -3.84 -2.00 4.27
CA LEU A 160 -3.30 -3.18 3.60
C LEU A 160 -1.99 -2.80 2.91
N LEU A 161 -0.87 -3.14 3.54
CA LEU A 161 0.47 -2.84 3.05
C LEU A 161 0.96 -3.99 2.17
N ALA A 162 0.80 -3.83 0.88
CA ALA A 162 1.19 -4.80 -0.12
C ALA A 162 2.71 -4.78 -0.34
N LYS A 163 3.37 -5.88 -0.07
CA LYS A 163 4.78 -6.13 -0.41
C LYS A 163 4.85 -7.00 -1.65
N HIS A 164 6.03 -7.12 -2.25
CA HIS A 164 6.32 -8.04 -3.34
C HIS A 164 7.47 -8.94 -2.92
N GLY A 165 7.26 -10.24 -2.99
CA GLY A 165 8.25 -11.26 -2.62
C GLY A 165 8.59 -11.27 -1.12
N THR A 166 7.65 -10.86 -0.27
CA THR A 166 7.75 -10.97 1.19
C THR A 166 6.34 -11.00 1.77
N ASP A 167 6.00 -12.08 2.44
CA ASP A 167 4.67 -12.39 2.94
C ASP A 167 4.39 -11.85 4.36
N GLY A 168 5.20 -10.93 4.85
CA GLY A 168 5.00 -10.33 6.17
C GLY A 168 6.26 -9.71 6.75
N ILE A 169 6.28 -9.60 8.08
CA ILE A 169 7.38 -9.06 8.88
C ILE A 169 8.09 -10.23 9.57
N TYR A 170 9.42 -10.20 9.53
CA TYR A 170 10.28 -11.22 10.10
C TYR A 170 11.14 -10.67 11.23
N ASP A 171 11.59 -11.55 12.12
CA ASP A 171 12.53 -11.22 13.20
C ASP A 171 13.93 -10.85 12.68
N ARG A 172 14.27 -11.31 11.46
CA ARG A 172 15.50 -11.04 10.73
C ARG A 172 15.24 -11.17 9.22
N ASP A 173 16.20 -10.79 8.39
CA ASP A 173 16.03 -10.84 6.93
C ASP A 173 15.95 -12.29 6.42
N PRO A 174 14.79 -12.78 5.96
CA PRO A 174 14.62 -14.16 5.50
C PRO A 174 15.46 -14.51 4.27
N ARG A 175 15.95 -13.50 3.54
CA ARG A 175 16.82 -13.71 2.36
C ARG A 175 18.27 -14.00 2.73
N LYS A 176 18.66 -13.60 3.94
CA LYS A 176 20.04 -13.72 4.43
C LYS A 176 20.20 -14.80 5.50
N GLU A 177 19.15 -15.02 6.27
CA GLU A 177 19.21 -15.89 7.43
C GLU A 177 18.17 -17.01 7.34
N PRO A 178 18.61 -18.24 7.00
CA PRO A 178 17.77 -19.44 7.08
C PRO A 178 17.28 -19.62 8.52
N GLY A 179 15.97 -19.73 8.71
CA GLY A 179 15.36 -19.84 10.04
C GLY A 179 14.81 -18.53 10.58
N ALA A 180 14.80 -17.46 9.80
CA ALA A 180 14.01 -16.26 10.10
C ALA A 180 12.53 -16.64 10.30
N ARG A 181 11.90 -16.09 11.35
CA ARG A 181 10.51 -16.39 11.68
C ARG A 181 9.64 -15.19 11.39
N ARG A 182 8.55 -15.40 10.66
CA ARG A 182 7.55 -14.39 10.42
C ARG A 182 6.73 -14.16 11.71
N TYR A 183 6.36 -12.93 11.95
CA TYR A 183 5.34 -12.60 12.94
C TYR A 183 3.95 -12.77 12.30
N ASP A 184 3.10 -13.59 12.88
CA ASP A 184 1.69 -13.66 12.49
C ASP A 184 0.94 -12.44 13.02
N THR A 185 1.26 -12.04 14.26
CA THR A 185 0.77 -10.84 14.89
C THR A 185 1.86 -10.14 15.70
N ILE A 186 1.86 -8.80 15.70
CA ILE A 186 2.83 -8.00 16.44
C ILE A 186 2.21 -6.67 16.85
N GLY A 187 2.62 -6.13 18.00
CA GLY A 187 2.21 -4.80 18.46
C GLY A 187 3.01 -3.68 17.81
N TYR A 188 2.44 -2.47 17.75
CA TYR A 188 3.16 -1.29 17.24
C TYR A 188 4.41 -0.96 18.08
N SER A 189 4.33 -1.13 19.41
CA SER A 189 5.48 -0.91 20.30
C SER A 189 6.62 -1.87 19.99
N ASP A 190 6.30 -3.16 19.77
CA ASP A 190 7.31 -4.15 19.39
C ASP A 190 7.97 -3.82 18.05
N VAL A 191 7.19 -3.32 17.06
CA VAL A 191 7.74 -2.91 15.76
C VAL A 191 8.74 -1.77 15.93
N LEU A 192 8.43 -0.78 16.76
CA LEU A 192 9.29 0.38 17.02
C LEU A 192 10.52 0.00 17.86
N GLU A 193 10.35 -0.75 18.96
CA GLU A 193 11.43 -1.16 19.86
C GLU A 193 12.45 -2.08 19.19
N ARG A 194 12.00 -2.92 18.26
CA ARG A 194 12.85 -3.85 17.48
C ARG A 194 13.41 -3.25 16.20
N ASP A 195 13.11 -1.98 15.92
CA ASP A 195 13.49 -1.29 14.66
C ASP A 195 13.16 -2.11 13.39
N LEU A 196 11.98 -2.73 13.37
CA LEU A 196 11.54 -3.53 12.23
C LEU A 196 11.16 -2.60 11.06
N ARG A 197 11.88 -2.73 9.96
CA ARG A 197 11.75 -1.85 8.78
C ARG A 197 10.54 -2.22 7.91
N VAL A 198 9.35 -2.07 8.45
CA VAL A 198 8.08 -2.34 7.76
C VAL A 198 7.69 -1.18 6.87
N MET A 199 7.72 0.01 7.44
CA MET A 199 7.44 1.32 6.84
C MET A 199 8.16 2.40 7.65
N ASP A 200 8.05 3.65 7.20
CA ASP A 200 8.64 4.78 7.93
C ASP A 200 8.16 4.84 9.38
N GLN A 201 9.07 5.10 10.32
CA GLN A 201 8.73 5.18 11.74
C GLN A 201 7.62 6.19 12.02
N ALA A 202 7.62 7.34 11.33
CA ALA A 202 6.56 8.35 11.47
C ALA A 202 5.18 7.80 11.07
N ALA A 203 5.11 6.93 10.07
CA ALA A 203 3.89 6.26 9.67
C ALA A 203 3.43 5.25 10.72
N ILE A 204 4.35 4.48 11.29
CA ILE A 204 4.06 3.51 12.38
C ILE A 204 3.52 4.24 13.61
N VAL A 205 4.15 5.35 14.02
CA VAL A 205 3.69 6.16 15.15
C VAL A 205 2.28 6.71 14.90
N LEU A 206 2.03 7.25 13.72
CA LEU A 206 0.70 7.76 13.35
C LEU A 206 -0.36 6.65 13.37
N ALA A 207 -0.05 5.47 12.81
CA ALA A 207 -0.98 4.33 12.83
C ALA A 207 -1.30 3.85 14.26
N ARG A 208 -0.28 3.81 15.14
CA ARG A 208 -0.44 3.49 16.55
C ARG A 208 -1.35 4.50 17.27
N ASP A 209 -1.11 5.80 17.08
CA ASP A 209 -1.81 6.86 17.78
C ASP A 209 -3.30 6.94 17.40
N TYR A 210 -3.65 6.46 16.20
CA TYR A 210 -5.04 6.32 15.73
C TYR A 210 -5.57 4.88 15.85
N GLU A 211 -4.84 3.97 16.48
CA GLU A 211 -5.21 2.56 16.68
C GLU A 211 -5.63 1.83 15.41
N LEU A 212 -5.05 2.21 14.28
CA LEU A 212 -5.46 1.75 12.96
C LEU A 212 -4.85 0.37 12.66
N PRO A 213 -5.62 -0.69 12.42
CA PRO A 213 -5.09 -2.00 12.06
C PRO A 213 -4.28 -1.96 10.77
N LEU A 214 -3.16 -2.70 10.73
CA LEU A 214 -2.31 -2.78 9.55
C LEU A 214 -1.99 -4.24 9.23
N HIS A 215 -2.16 -4.62 7.97
CA HIS A 215 -1.78 -5.92 7.44
C HIS A 215 -0.62 -5.78 6.48
N VAL A 216 0.44 -6.56 6.69
CA VAL A 216 1.58 -6.67 5.77
C VAL A 216 1.53 -8.03 5.12
N PHE A 217 1.40 -8.09 3.80
CA PHE A 217 1.17 -9.33 3.06
C PHE A 217 1.89 -9.33 1.71
N ASP A 218 2.07 -10.52 1.13
CA ASP A 218 2.58 -10.64 -0.23
C ASP A 218 1.45 -10.39 -1.23
N PHE A 219 1.67 -9.42 -2.10
CA PHE A 219 0.71 -9.04 -3.11
C PHE A 219 0.58 -10.08 -4.24
N ASP A 220 1.59 -10.92 -4.42
CA ASP A 220 1.56 -12.00 -5.41
C ASP A 220 0.67 -13.18 -4.96
N GLU A 221 0.29 -13.21 -3.68
CA GLU A 221 -0.68 -14.18 -3.17
C GLU A 221 -2.08 -13.86 -3.69
N ARG A 222 -2.68 -14.82 -4.38
CA ARG A 222 -3.98 -14.66 -5.01
C ARG A 222 -5.06 -14.35 -3.96
N ASP A 223 -5.96 -13.42 -4.32
CA ASP A 223 -7.13 -13.03 -3.52
C ASP A 223 -6.81 -12.51 -2.10
N ALA A 224 -5.54 -12.12 -1.84
CA ALA A 224 -5.09 -11.72 -0.51
C ALA A 224 -5.87 -10.52 0.05
N ILE A 225 -6.17 -9.49 -0.75
CA ILE A 225 -6.96 -8.34 -0.31
C ILE A 225 -8.35 -8.80 0.14
N SER A 226 -9.03 -9.61 -0.69
CA SER A 226 -10.37 -10.14 -0.40
C SER A 226 -10.39 -10.98 0.87
N ALA A 227 -9.42 -11.88 1.03
CA ALA A 227 -9.27 -12.74 2.20
C ALA A 227 -9.07 -11.92 3.49
N ILE A 228 -8.18 -10.93 3.46
CA ILE A 228 -7.95 -10.02 4.60
C ILE A 228 -9.23 -9.24 4.93
N CYS A 229 -9.93 -8.72 3.93
CA CYS A 229 -11.19 -8.00 4.15
C CYS A 229 -12.29 -8.89 4.74
N CYS A 230 -12.26 -10.20 4.47
CA CYS A 230 -13.15 -11.20 5.08
C CYS A 230 -12.68 -11.68 6.47
N GLY A 231 -11.51 -11.22 6.97
CA GLY A 231 -11.01 -11.51 8.31
C GLY A 231 -9.95 -12.59 8.40
N GLU A 232 -9.46 -13.10 7.26
CA GLU A 232 -8.31 -14.00 7.26
C GLU A 232 -7.02 -13.25 7.57
N ASN A 233 -6.08 -13.90 8.25
CA ASN A 233 -4.74 -13.36 8.43
C ASN A 233 -3.83 -13.88 7.32
N ARG A 234 -3.55 -13.02 6.35
CA ARG A 234 -2.60 -13.25 5.27
C ARG A 234 -1.36 -12.42 5.53
N GLY A 235 -0.31 -13.04 6.04
CA GLY A 235 0.93 -12.33 6.38
C GLY A 235 1.04 -11.92 7.85
N THR A 236 1.38 -10.67 8.13
CA THR A 236 1.52 -10.13 9.49
C THR A 236 0.44 -9.11 9.80
N TYR A 237 -0.25 -9.30 10.90
CA TYR A 237 -1.21 -8.34 11.46
C TYR A 237 -0.58 -7.48 12.55
N ILE A 238 -0.71 -6.15 12.45
CA ILE A 238 -0.22 -5.20 13.44
C ILE A 238 -1.39 -4.44 14.03
N SER A 239 -1.48 -4.37 15.37
CA SER A 239 -2.43 -3.50 16.08
C SER A 239 -1.96 -3.20 17.48
N PRO A 240 -2.55 -2.19 18.18
CA PRO A 240 -2.16 -1.81 19.55
C PRO A 240 -2.35 -2.91 20.60
N SER A 241 -3.37 -3.75 20.43
CA SER A 241 -3.80 -4.76 21.41
C SER A 241 -3.26 -6.15 21.16
N THR A 242 -2.39 -6.33 20.15
CA THR A 242 -1.95 -7.64 19.71
C THR A 242 -0.77 -8.14 20.53
N ARG A 243 -0.86 -9.38 21.02
CA ARG A 243 0.31 -10.10 21.53
C ARG A 243 1.19 -10.55 20.37
N LEU A 244 2.49 -10.52 20.58
CA LEU A 244 3.47 -11.03 19.63
C LEU A 244 3.28 -12.55 19.49
N VAL A 245 2.98 -12.99 18.26
CA VAL A 245 2.91 -14.41 17.89
C VAL A 245 3.78 -14.60 16.64
N GLN A 246 4.68 -15.57 16.70
CA GLN A 246 5.52 -15.95 15.55
C GLN A 246 5.00 -17.26 14.93
N SER A 247 5.05 -17.34 13.61
CA SER A 247 4.81 -18.59 12.89
C SER A 247 5.88 -19.64 13.24
N GLU A 248 5.53 -20.90 13.07
CA GLU A 248 6.55 -21.95 13.08
C GLU A 248 7.59 -21.71 11.97
N PRO A 249 8.86 -22.07 12.19
CA PRO A 249 9.87 -21.93 11.16
C PRO A 249 9.44 -22.70 9.91
N ALA A 250 9.58 -22.07 8.73
CA ALA A 250 9.32 -22.76 7.48
C ALA A 250 10.14 -24.05 7.44
N SER A 251 9.46 -25.17 7.29
CA SER A 251 10.14 -26.47 7.10
C SER A 251 10.97 -26.36 5.82
N VAL A 252 12.28 -26.45 5.98
CA VAL A 252 13.21 -26.54 4.85
C VAL A 252 12.92 -27.84 4.12
N SER A 253 12.24 -27.75 2.99
CA SER A 253 12.02 -28.85 2.05
C SER A 253 13.08 -28.81 0.94
#